data_e3a4249de852de8f06e2e7a9ac2bd179
#
_entry.id   e3a4249de852de8f06e2e7a9ac2bd179
#
_cell.length_a   1.000
_cell.length_b   1.000
_cell.length_c   1.000
_cell.angle_alpha   90.00
_cell.angle_beta   90.00
_cell.angle_gamma   90.00
#
_symmetry.space_group_name_H-M   'P 1'
#
loop_
_entity.id
_entity.type
_entity.pdbx_description
1 polymer ?
#
loop_
_entity_poly.entity_id
_entity_poly.type
_entity_poly.pdbx_seq_one_letter_code
_entity_poly.pdbx_strand_id
1 'polypeptide(L)'
;MKTIRLLLVSVLASIGLAMNAQNCLPLKNSFSLGGGLLWGMSEGKGDFQDVAGTPTCGLFGAEFRHYPIPNIGLGVMFDYLSGSKDNNKLRCHYIAPALTLRGLWAENKQGFYGTVGLGYLHYKDELGYSRPFNKGYFAASVHLGYEFAISSGVGMQIRADIIMSDFKDKGYRSCCGDYSFADNYESALSYFSIGLALVFGK
;
A
#
# COMPACT_ATOMS: atom_id res chain seq x y z
N MET A 1 -24.62 -6.44 2.65
CA MET A 1 -23.98 -7.57 3.35
C MET A 1 -24.09 -8.93 2.62
N LYS A 2 -25.18 -9.28 1.95
CA LYS A 2 -25.32 -10.56 1.20
C LYS A 2 -24.37 -10.64 -0.02
N THR A 3 -24.17 -9.54 -0.74
CA THR A 3 -23.30 -9.47 -1.93
C THR A 3 -21.80 -9.69 -1.62
N ILE A 4 -21.33 -9.19 -0.47
CA ILE A 4 -19.94 -9.39 -0.05
C ILE A 4 -19.67 -10.85 0.33
N ARG A 5 -20.63 -11.51 0.96
CA ARG A 5 -20.51 -12.95 1.28
C ARG A 5 -20.49 -13.82 0.03
N LEU A 6 -21.28 -13.48 -0.98
CA LEU A 6 -21.29 -14.20 -2.27
C LEU A 6 -19.96 -14.02 -3.03
N LEU A 7 -19.39 -12.81 -3.02
CA LEU A 7 -18.08 -12.53 -3.60
C LEU A 7 -16.96 -13.30 -2.89
N LEU A 8 -16.98 -13.34 -1.56
CA LEU A 8 -16.01 -14.11 -0.76
C LEU A 8 -16.13 -15.62 -1.01
N VAL A 9 -17.34 -16.16 -1.11
CA VAL A 9 -17.57 -17.57 -1.41
C VAL A 9 -17.18 -17.92 -2.84
N SER A 10 -17.43 -17.07 -3.82
CA SER A 10 -17.00 -17.29 -5.21
C SER A 10 -15.48 -17.24 -5.37
N VAL A 11 -14.79 -16.34 -4.64
CA VAL A 11 -13.32 -16.29 -4.59
C VAL A 11 -12.75 -17.53 -3.92
N LEU A 12 -13.31 -17.97 -2.79
CA LEU A 12 -12.88 -19.19 -2.10
C LEU A 12 -13.16 -20.46 -2.92
N ALA A 13 -14.28 -20.53 -3.63
CA ALA A 13 -14.61 -21.65 -4.51
C ALA A 13 -13.69 -21.71 -5.74
N SER A 14 -13.30 -20.57 -6.33
CA SER A 14 -12.33 -20.55 -7.43
C SER A 14 -10.93 -20.95 -6.98
N ILE A 15 -10.55 -20.69 -5.72
CA ILE A 15 -9.28 -21.15 -5.13
C ILE A 15 -9.29 -22.69 -4.98
N GLY A 16 -10.40 -23.29 -4.59
CA GLY A 16 -10.51 -24.74 -4.41
C GLY A 16 -10.47 -25.56 -5.69
N LEU A 17 -10.88 -24.99 -6.81
CA LEU A 17 -10.91 -25.70 -8.11
C LEU A 17 -9.55 -25.67 -8.86
N ALA A 18 -8.63 -24.77 -8.51
CA ALA A 18 -7.34 -24.58 -9.19
C ALA A 18 -6.22 -25.50 -8.67
N MET A 19 -6.46 -26.34 -7.67
CA MET A 19 -5.40 -27.08 -6.96
C MET A 19 -4.79 -28.27 -7.71
N ASN A 20 -5.17 -28.56 -8.96
CA ASN A 20 -4.69 -29.75 -9.70
C ASN A 20 -3.77 -29.49 -10.90
N ALA A 21 -3.41 -28.24 -11.20
CA ALA A 21 -2.45 -27.92 -12.25
C ALA A 21 -1.03 -27.81 -11.65
N GLN A 22 -0.01 -28.00 -12.48
CA GLN A 22 1.39 -27.70 -12.10
C GLN A 22 1.53 -26.18 -11.92
N ASN A 23 1.08 -25.69 -10.79
CA ASN A 23 1.01 -24.27 -10.49
C ASN A 23 2.35 -23.83 -9.92
N CYS A 24 2.95 -22.80 -10.50
CA CYS A 24 4.15 -22.16 -9.95
C CYS A 24 4.00 -20.64 -9.95
N LEU A 25 4.64 -19.99 -9.00
CA LEU A 25 4.76 -18.55 -8.96
C LEU A 25 5.58 -18.02 -10.15
N PRO A 26 5.34 -16.80 -10.62
CA PRO A 26 6.16 -16.18 -11.65
C PRO A 26 7.63 -16.12 -11.24
N LEU A 27 8.53 -16.69 -12.05
CA LEU A 27 9.95 -16.78 -11.72
C LEU A 27 10.79 -15.66 -12.33
N LYS A 28 10.33 -15.04 -13.42
CA LYS A 28 11.10 -14.04 -14.17
C LYS A 28 10.50 -12.64 -14.11
N ASN A 29 9.22 -12.53 -14.39
CA ASN A 29 8.51 -11.25 -14.33
C ASN A 29 7.21 -11.47 -13.57
N SER A 30 6.87 -10.55 -12.69
CA SER A 30 5.58 -10.54 -12.02
C SER A 30 4.98 -9.13 -12.00
N PHE A 31 3.66 -9.09 -12.11
CA PHE A 31 2.86 -7.91 -11.91
C PHE A 31 1.82 -8.22 -10.84
N SER A 32 1.73 -7.41 -9.81
CA SER A 32 0.73 -7.59 -8.76
C SER A 32 -0.22 -6.40 -8.68
N LEU A 33 -1.49 -6.70 -8.41
CA LEU A 33 -2.53 -5.73 -8.13
C LEU A 33 -3.26 -6.15 -6.86
N GLY A 34 -3.44 -5.21 -5.94
CA GLY A 34 -4.06 -5.53 -4.68
C GLY A 34 -4.68 -4.34 -3.98
N GLY A 35 -5.30 -4.64 -2.86
CA GLY A 35 -5.87 -3.64 -1.99
C GLY A 35 -5.88 -4.11 -0.54
N GLY A 36 -6.03 -3.17 0.37
CA GLY A 36 -5.99 -3.46 1.80
C GLY A 36 -6.68 -2.40 2.65
N LEU A 37 -6.69 -2.67 3.93
CA LEU A 37 -7.12 -1.75 4.97
C LEU A 37 -5.90 -1.01 5.51
N LEU A 38 -6.08 0.26 5.83
CA LEU A 38 -5.04 1.19 6.21
C LEU A 38 -5.26 1.71 7.63
N TRP A 39 -4.17 1.79 8.39
CA TRP A 39 -4.10 2.41 9.71
C TRP A 39 -2.95 3.42 9.77
N GLY A 40 -3.24 4.62 10.28
CA GLY A 40 -2.20 5.61 10.59
C GLY A 40 -1.39 5.19 11.83
N MET A 41 -0.07 5.38 11.76
CA MET A 41 0.86 5.06 12.85
C MET A 41 1.50 6.31 13.46
N SER A 42 1.28 7.49 12.91
CA SER A 42 1.91 8.72 13.37
C SER A 42 1.28 9.25 14.67
N GLU A 43 2.09 9.63 15.63
CA GLU A 43 1.66 10.28 16.87
C GLU A 43 1.34 11.79 16.68
N GLY A 44 1.47 12.30 15.47
CA GLY A 44 1.23 13.71 15.16
C GLY A 44 -0.24 14.12 15.36
N LYS A 45 -0.46 15.25 16.02
CA LYS A 45 -1.77 15.91 16.05
C LYS A 45 -2.07 16.47 14.66
N GLY A 46 -2.68 15.70 13.79
CA GLY A 46 -3.03 16.14 12.46
C GLY A 46 -4.13 15.29 11.86
N ASP A 47 -4.83 15.86 10.92
CA ASP A 47 -6.03 15.33 10.28
C ASP A 47 -5.83 13.94 9.63
N PHE A 48 -4.57 13.54 9.39
CA PHE A 48 -4.25 12.20 8.87
C PHE A 48 -4.64 11.07 9.84
N GLN A 49 -4.38 11.23 11.14
CA GLN A 49 -4.80 10.23 12.13
C GLN A 49 -6.32 10.13 12.20
N ASP A 50 -6.99 11.26 12.10
CA ASP A 50 -8.45 11.30 12.14
C ASP A 50 -9.09 10.62 10.94
N VAL A 51 -8.45 10.67 9.78
CA VAL A 51 -8.93 10.03 8.54
C VAL A 51 -8.43 8.61 8.40
N ALA A 52 -7.13 8.34 8.65
CA ALA A 52 -6.52 7.02 8.48
C ALA A 52 -7.03 5.98 9.50
N GLY A 53 -7.46 6.42 10.68
CA GLY A 53 -8.06 5.54 11.70
C GLY A 53 -9.51 5.14 11.41
N THR A 54 -10.08 5.52 10.26
CA THR A 54 -11.46 5.18 9.93
C THR A 54 -11.57 3.90 9.12
N PRO A 55 -12.68 3.15 9.24
CA PRO A 55 -12.94 1.96 8.43
C PRO A 55 -13.15 2.24 6.94
N THR A 56 -13.15 3.50 6.53
CA THR A 56 -13.27 3.94 5.13
C THR A 56 -11.92 4.19 4.46
N CYS A 57 -10.80 4.06 5.21
CA CYS A 57 -9.47 4.19 4.63
C CYS A 57 -9.06 2.89 3.94
N GLY A 58 -8.67 3.00 2.70
CA GLY A 58 -8.23 1.90 1.85
C GLY A 58 -6.92 2.19 1.13
N LEU A 59 -6.21 1.11 0.85
CA LEU A 59 -5.03 1.09 0.01
C LEU A 59 -5.35 0.33 -1.27
N PHE A 60 -4.92 0.85 -2.41
CA PHE A 60 -4.81 0.13 -3.66
C PHE A 60 -3.34 0.16 -4.09
N GLY A 61 -2.75 -1.00 -4.39
CA GLY A 61 -1.35 -1.12 -4.78
C GLY A 61 -1.17 -1.87 -6.08
N ALA A 62 -0.18 -1.44 -6.86
CA ALA A 62 0.29 -2.11 -8.05
C ALA A 62 1.81 -2.22 -8.00
N GLU A 63 2.37 -3.37 -8.36
CA GLU A 63 3.80 -3.57 -8.34
C GLU A 63 4.24 -4.43 -9.53
N PHE A 64 5.28 -3.97 -10.23
CA PHE A 64 5.98 -4.73 -11.25
C PHE A 64 7.34 -5.15 -10.73
N ARG A 65 7.72 -6.42 -10.90
CA ARG A 65 9.01 -6.99 -10.48
C ARG A 65 9.61 -7.80 -11.61
N HIS A 66 10.88 -7.55 -11.87
CA HIS A 66 11.73 -8.38 -12.73
C HIS A 66 12.74 -9.12 -11.85
N TYR A 67 12.84 -10.42 -11.99
CA TYR A 67 13.74 -11.28 -11.21
C TYR A 67 14.92 -11.71 -12.09
N PRO A 68 16.06 -10.97 -12.06
CA PRO A 68 17.29 -11.41 -12.74
C PRO A 68 17.84 -12.69 -12.11
N ILE A 69 17.59 -12.89 -10.82
CA ILE A 69 17.89 -14.10 -10.05
C ILE A 69 16.57 -14.52 -9.37
N PRO A 70 16.24 -15.82 -9.26
CA PRO A 70 14.94 -16.28 -8.76
C PRO A 70 14.50 -15.67 -7.41
N ASN A 71 15.45 -15.29 -6.57
CA ASN A 71 15.19 -14.79 -5.22
C ASN A 71 15.36 -13.27 -5.07
N ILE A 72 15.84 -12.57 -6.11
CA ILE A 72 16.10 -11.12 -6.07
C ILE A 72 15.36 -10.47 -7.23
N GLY A 73 14.46 -9.55 -6.91
CA GLY A 73 13.67 -8.81 -7.87
C GLY A 73 13.97 -7.30 -7.82
N LEU A 74 13.96 -6.70 -8.99
CA LEU A 74 14.01 -5.24 -9.16
C LEU A 74 12.73 -4.80 -9.85
N GLY A 75 12.15 -3.69 -9.42
CA GLY A 75 10.89 -3.27 -9.96
C GLY A 75 10.48 -1.84 -9.64
N VAL A 76 9.20 -1.60 -9.80
CA VAL A 76 8.52 -0.34 -9.45
C VAL A 76 7.25 -0.67 -8.72
N MET A 77 6.98 0.06 -7.64
CA MET A 77 5.74 -0.01 -6.88
C MET A 77 4.98 1.30 -6.96
N PHE A 78 3.67 1.18 -6.92
CA PHE A 78 2.73 2.28 -6.83
C PHE A 78 1.67 1.94 -5.80
N ASP A 79 1.44 2.84 -4.84
CA ASP A 79 0.37 2.73 -3.86
C ASP A 79 -0.50 3.99 -3.89
N TYR A 80 -1.79 3.79 -3.90
CA TYR A 80 -2.81 4.81 -3.78
C TYR A 80 -3.58 4.60 -2.50
N LEU A 81 -3.57 5.62 -1.65
CA LEU A 81 -4.30 5.63 -0.40
C LEU A 81 -5.44 6.62 -0.50
N SER A 82 -6.59 6.22 -0.01
CA SER A 82 -7.76 7.08 0.06
C SER A 82 -8.53 6.84 1.34
N GLY A 83 -8.89 7.92 2.01
CA GLY A 83 -9.72 7.89 3.20
C GLY A 83 -10.64 9.10 3.24
N SER A 84 -11.77 8.95 3.92
CA SER A 84 -12.68 10.06 4.18
C SER A 84 -13.33 9.88 5.54
N LYS A 85 -13.47 11.00 6.27
CA LYS A 85 -14.21 11.10 7.52
C LYS A 85 -14.91 12.45 7.56
N ASP A 86 -16.21 12.42 7.79
CA ASP A 86 -17.05 13.61 7.73
C ASP A 86 -16.87 14.36 6.40
N ASN A 87 -16.42 15.62 6.42
CA ASN A 87 -16.12 16.42 5.22
C ASN A 87 -14.63 16.40 4.83
N ASN A 88 -13.80 15.63 5.54
CA ASN A 88 -12.37 15.55 5.30
C ASN A 88 -12.07 14.41 4.32
N LYS A 89 -11.22 14.66 3.34
CA LYS A 89 -10.76 13.67 2.36
C LYS A 89 -9.25 13.66 2.31
N LEU A 90 -8.69 12.46 2.37
CA LEU A 90 -7.27 12.20 2.23
C LEU A 90 -7.01 11.41 0.96
N ARG A 91 -5.98 11.80 0.20
CA ARG A 91 -5.46 11.04 -0.94
C ARG A 91 -3.94 11.10 -0.92
N CYS A 92 -3.32 9.95 -1.01
CA CYS A 92 -1.87 9.87 -1.17
C CYS A 92 -1.54 8.97 -2.36
N HIS A 93 -0.51 9.35 -3.10
CA HIS A 93 0.07 8.56 -4.18
C HIS A 93 1.53 8.33 -3.85
N TYR A 94 1.94 7.10 -3.81
CA TYR A 94 3.34 6.72 -3.62
C TYR A 94 3.85 5.99 -4.84
N ILE A 95 5.05 6.36 -5.30
CA ILE A 95 5.75 5.68 -6.39
C ILE A 95 7.22 5.54 -6.03
N ALA A 96 7.75 4.32 -6.18
CA ALA A 96 9.15 4.05 -5.86
C ALA A 96 9.74 2.94 -6.74
N PRO A 97 11.04 3.01 -7.09
CA PRO A 97 11.81 1.82 -7.42
C PRO A 97 11.81 0.87 -6.24
N ALA A 98 11.82 -0.43 -6.52
CA ALA A 98 11.64 -1.49 -5.54
C ALA A 98 12.72 -2.56 -5.67
N LEU A 99 13.26 -2.99 -4.53
CA LEU A 99 14.09 -4.16 -4.40
C LEU A 99 13.31 -5.22 -3.61
N THR A 100 13.13 -6.40 -4.22
CA THR A 100 12.42 -7.52 -3.60
C THR A 100 13.37 -8.66 -3.33
N LEU A 101 13.29 -9.22 -2.14
CA LEU A 101 13.88 -10.51 -1.78
C LEU A 101 12.76 -11.51 -1.54
N ARG A 102 12.89 -12.73 -2.06
CA ARG A 102 11.91 -13.78 -1.82
C ARG A 102 12.57 -15.14 -1.58
N GLY A 103 11.96 -15.94 -0.71
CA GLY A 103 12.30 -17.34 -0.50
C GLY A 103 11.15 -18.20 -0.98
N LEU A 104 11.39 -19.04 -1.99
CA LEU A 104 10.40 -19.96 -2.57
C LEU A 104 10.63 -21.38 -2.08
N TRP A 105 9.55 -22.15 -1.91
CA TRP A 105 9.57 -23.57 -1.58
C TRP A 105 8.37 -24.30 -2.20
N ALA A 106 8.20 -25.59 -1.91
CA ALA A 106 7.16 -26.41 -2.48
C ALA A 106 7.12 -26.32 -4.01
N GLU A 107 8.29 -26.55 -4.68
CA GLU A 107 8.43 -26.49 -6.12
C GLU A 107 8.03 -25.12 -6.70
N ASN A 108 8.36 -24.03 -6.01
CA ASN A 108 8.03 -22.66 -6.36
C ASN A 108 6.52 -22.35 -6.33
N LYS A 109 5.75 -23.10 -5.57
CA LYS A 109 4.30 -22.85 -5.43
C LYS A 109 3.96 -21.84 -4.36
N GLN A 110 4.88 -21.60 -3.43
CA GLN A 110 4.66 -20.65 -2.32
C GLN A 110 5.98 -20.07 -1.83
N GLY A 111 5.90 -18.93 -1.15
CA GLY A 111 7.07 -18.28 -0.61
C GLY A 111 6.77 -17.04 0.22
N PHE A 112 7.74 -16.63 1.02
CA PHE A 112 7.77 -15.31 1.63
C PHE A 112 8.51 -14.34 0.73
N TYR A 113 8.09 -13.09 0.76
CA TYR A 113 8.81 -12.00 0.13
C TYR A 113 8.88 -10.78 1.04
N GLY A 114 9.92 -9.99 0.82
CA GLY A 114 10.05 -8.65 1.37
C GLY A 114 10.50 -7.71 0.29
N THR A 115 9.84 -6.56 0.17
CA THR A 115 10.17 -5.51 -0.79
C THR A 115 10.47 -4.23 -0.04
N VAL A 116 11.53 -3.54 -0.41
CA VAL A 116 11.86 -2.20 0.07
C VAL A 116 11.82 -1.22 -1.09
N GLY A 117 11.30 -0.02 -0.82
CA GLY A 117 11.21 1.07 -1.80
C GLY A 117 11.64 2.40 -1.20
N LEU A 118 12.28 3.22 -2.02
CA LEU A 118 12.60 4.60 -1.69
C LEU A 118 12.09 5.48 -2.82
N GLY A 119 11.13 6.36 -2.55
CA GLY A 119 10.45 7.06 -3.62
C GLY A 119 9.75 8.34 -3.21
N TYR A 120 8.80 8.73 -4.01
CA TYR A 120 8.05 9.96 -3.90
C TYR A 120 6.64 9.70 -3.42
N LEU A 121 6.24 10.36 -2.34
CA LEU A 121 4.89 10.39 -1.80
C LEU A 121 4.25 11.74 -2.08
N HIS A 122 3.18 11.74 -2.83
CA HIS A 122 2.34 12.91 -3.05
C HIS A 122 1.14 12.85 -2.13
N TYR A 123 1.06 13.81 -1.23
CA TYR A 123 0.00 13.93 -0.23
C TYR A 123 -0.96 15.05 -0.59
N LYS A 124 -2.26 14.77 -0.57
CA LYS A 124 -3.31 15.74 -0.74
C LYS A 124 -4.39 15.52 0.30
N ASP A 125 -4.72 16.55 1.06
CA ASP A 125 -5.91 16.55 1.90
C ASP A 125 -6.88 17.69 1.49
N GLU A 126 -8.15 17.46 1.73
CA GLU A 126 -9.23 18.41 1.53
C GLU A 126 -10.00 18.47 2.86
N LEU A 127 -9.64 19.43 3.71
CA LEU A 127 -10.32 19.67 4.97
C LEU A 127 -11.52 20.61 4.72
N GLY A 128 -12.68 20.25 5.24
CA GLY A 128 -13.94 20.95 4.93
C GLY A 128 -13.98 22.46 5.21
N TYR A 129 -13.04 22.97 5.99
CA TYR A 129 -12.97 24.38 6.39
C TYR A 129 -11.63 25.07 6.15
N SER A 130 -10.63 24.37 5.60
CA SER A 130 -9.29 24.90 5.37
C SER A 130 -8.86 24.77 3.92
N ARG A 131 -7.80 25.51 3.54
CA ARG A 131 -7.24 25.39 2.19
C ARG A 131 -6.68 23.97 2.00
N PRO A 132 -6.93 23.32 0.85
CA PRO A 132 -6.40 21.99 0.57
C PRO A 132 -4.88 22.02 0.63
N PHE A 133 -4.32 21.09 1.38
CA PHE A 133 -2.89 20.87 1.45
C PHE A 133 -2.49 19.91 0.33
N ASN A 134 -1.43 20.23 -0.40
CA ASN A 134 -1.01 19.48 -1.56
C ASN A 134 0.52 19.58 -1.69
N LYS A 135 1.24 18.55 -1.26
CA LYS A 135 2.70 18.51 -1.29
C LYS A 135 3.25 17.12 -1.56
N GLY A 136 4.50 17.11 -2.02
CA GLY A 136 5.27 15.90 -2.26
C GLY A 136 6.44 15.75 -1.29
N TYR A 137 6.71 14.52 -0.89
CA TYR A 137 7.72 14.13 0.07
C TYR A 137 8.53 12.94 -0.41
N PHE A 138 9.73 12.81 0.11
CA PHE A 138 10.48 11.58 0.01
C PHE A 138 9.95 10.57 1.04
N ALA A 139 9.76 9.32 0.63
CA ALA A 139 9.24 8.28 1.50
C ALA A 139 9.98 6.97 1.30
N ALA A 140 10.07 6.20 2.39
CA ALA A 140 10.54 4.82 2.38
C ALA A 140 9.37 3.88 2.61
N SER A 141 9.41 2.71 1.96
CA SER A 141 8.40 1.66 2.17
C SER A 141 9.03 0.30 2.43
N VAL A 142 8.32 -0.51 3.19
CA VAL A 142 8.60 -1.93 3.39
C VAL A 142 7.31 -2.69 3.18
N HIS A 143 7.31 -3.65 2.26
CA HIS A 143 6.22 -4.60 2.04
C HIS A 143 6.70 -5.99 2.42
N LEU A 144 5.97 -6.67 3.26
CA LEU A 144 6.23 -8.06 3.65
C LEU A 144 5.01 -8.90 3.31
N GLY A 145 5.22 -10.11 2.83
CA GLY A 145 4.08 -10.94 2.54
C GLY A 145 4.40 -12.39 2.24
N TYR A 146 3.32 -13.11 2.07
CA TYR A 146 3.30 -14.51 1.69
C TYR A 146 2.61 -14.66 0.35
N GLU A 147 3.25 -15.35 -0.59
CA GLU A 147 2.74 -15.62 -1.93
C GLU A 147 2.42 -17.10 -2.08
N PHE A 148 1.35 -17.42 -2.78
CA PHE A 148 1.02 -18.79 -3.17
C PHE A 148 0.41 -18.84 -4.57
N ALA A 149 0.77 -19.88 -5.32
CA ALA A 149 0.29 -20.08 -6.67
C ALA A 149 -1.17 -20.58 -6.65
N ILE A 150 -2.00 -19.98 -7.50
CA ILE A 150 -3.38 -20.42 -7.75
C ILE A 150 -3.42 -21.23 -9.05
N SER A 151 -2.71 -20.77 -10.08
CA SER A 151 -2.57 -21.44 -11.37
C SER A 151 -1.22 -21.11 -11.98
N SER A 152 -0.87 -21.70 -13.12
CA SER A 152 0.38 -21.37 -13.80
C SER A 152 0.43 -19.89 -14.16
N GLY A 153 1.41 -19.18 -13.58
CA GLY A 153 1.58 -17.73 -13.78
C GLY A 153 0.60 -16.84 -13.06
N VAL A 154 -0.28 -17.40 -12.19
CA VAL A 154 -1.19 -16.62 -11.36
C VAL A 154 -1.04 -17.05 -9.91
N GLY A 155 -0.81 -16.10 -9.04
CA GLY A 155 -0.71 -16.29 -7.59
C GLY A 155 -1.56 -15.29 -6.82
N MET A 156 -1.59 -15.47 -5.52
CA MET A 156 -2.15 -14.54 -4.56
C MET A 156 -1.13 -14.21 -3.49
N GLN A 157 -1.17 -12.98 -3.00
CA GLN A 157 -0.35 -12.49 -1.90
C GLN A 157 -1.25 -12.06 -0.74
N ILE A 158 -0.81 -12.42 0.47
CA ILE A 158 -1.23 -11.76 1.71
C ILE A 158 -0.09 -10.84 2.07
N ARG A 159 -0.33 -9.54 2.21
CA ARG A 159 0.73 -8.55 2.41
C ARG A 159 0.45 -7.63 3.59
N ALA A 160 1.53 -7.19 4.22
CA ALA A 160 1.57 -6.11 5.19
C ALA A 160 2.54 -5.05 4.68
N ASP A 161 2.10 -3.80 4.66
CA ASP A 161 2.87 -2.70 4.09
C ASP A 161 3.06 -1.61 5.14
N ILE A 162 4.25 -1.02 5.18
CA ILE A 162 4.56 0.16 5.97
C ILE A 162 5.14 1.20 5.02
N ILE A 163 4.62 2.42 5.05
CA ILE A 163 5.23 3.57 4.38
C ILE A 163 5.49 4.65 5.41
N MET A 164 6.69 5.22 5.35
CA MET A 164 7.18 6.24 6.27
C MET A 164 7.71 7.43 5.47
N SER A 165 7.31 8.63 5.87
CA SER A 165 7.80 9.88 5.30
C SER A 165 7.97 10.92 6.37
N ASP A 166 9.09 11.63 6.36
CA ASP A 166 9.29 12.80 7.19
C ASP A 166 8.59 14.02 6.58
N PHE A 167 7.72 14.58 7.38
CA PHE A 167 6.87 15.69 7.00
C PHE A 167 7.36 16.94 7.75
N LYS A 168 8.04 17.85 7.06
CA LYS A 168 8.42 19.13 7.64
C LYS A 168 7.71 20.25 6.89
N ASP A 169 6.74 20.89 7.51
CA ASP A 169 6.12 22.07 6.94
C ASP A 169 6.30 23.30 7.82
N LYS A 170 6.59 24.42 7.18
CA LYS A 170 6.57 25.73 7.84
C LYS A 170 5.12 26.19 7.86
N GLY A 171 4.56 26.36 9.06
CA GLY A 171 3.18 26.73 9.28
C GLY A 171 2.71 27.89 8.40
N TYR A 172 1.51 27.77 7.84
CA TYR A 172 0.86 28.85 7.08
C TYR A 172 0.37 29.93 8.04
N ARG A 173 0.85 31.16 7.85
CA ARG A 173 0.21 32.34 8.47
C ARG A 173 -1.13 32.59 7.78
N SER A 174 -2.21 32.44 8.53
CA SER A 174 -3.51 32.96 8.10
C SER A 174 -3.48 34.48 8.04
N CYS A 175 -3.89 35.07 6.92
CA CYS A 175 -3.94 36.52 6.75
C CYS A 175 -5.05 37.22 7.53
N CYS A 176 -5.86 36.53 8.31
CA CYS A 176 -6.98 37.11 9.06
C CYS A 176 -7.05 36.53 10.46
N GLY A 177 -6.38 37.21 11.41
CA GLY A 177 -6.66 37.14 12.85
C GLY A 177 -6.17 35.92 13.61
N ASP A 178 -5.25 36.16 14.51
CA ASP A 178 -4.99 35.49 15.80
C ASP A 178 -5.03 33.97 15.94
N TYR A 179 -4.53 33.21 14.98
CA TYR A 179 -4.10 31.86 15.23
C TYR A 179 -2.63 31.73 14.89
N SER A 180 -1.78 31.91 15.90
CA SER A 180 -0.37 31.54 15.81
C SER A 180 -0.26 30.02 15.83
N PHE A 181 -0.22 29.41 14.65
CA PHE A 181 0.31 28.04 14.55
C PHE A 181 1.80 28.09 14.79
N ALA A 182 2.27 27.25 15.70
CA ALA A 182 3.68 27.15 16.07
C ALA A 182 4.55 26.99 14.83
N ASP A 183 5.62 27.75 14.79
CA ASP A 183 6.65 27.72 13.77
C ASP A 183 7.32 26.35 13.72
N ASN A 184 7.11 25.49 12.89
CA ASN A 184 7.64 24.13 12.68
C ASN A 184 6.64 23.02 13.03
N TYR A 185 5.79 22.67 12.08
CA TYR A 185 5.05 21.44 12.12
C TYR A 185 5.95 20.31 11.59
N GLU A 186 6.56 19.56 12.50
CA GLU A 186 7.26 18.31 12.18
C GLU A 186 6.27 17.17 12.45
N SER A 187 5.83 16.50 11.42
CA SER A 187 4.99 15.31 11.54
C SER A 187 5.59 14.20 10.69
N ALA A 188 5.71 13.02 11.25
CA ALA A 188 6.03 11.82 10.49
C ALA A 188 4.73 11.25 9.91
N LEU A 189 4.63 11.17 8.60
CA LEU A 189 3.55 10.47 7.93
C LEU A 189 3.92 9.00 7.84
N SER A 190 3.38 8.20 8.75
CA SER A 190 3.59 6.75 8.75
C SER A 190 2.26 6.05 8.72
N TYR A 191 2.15 5.04 7.88
CA TYR A 191 0.98 4.19 7.87
C TYR A 191 1.36 2.71 7.71
N PHE A 192 0.47 1.88 8.22
CA PHE A 192 0.51 0.45 8.14
C PHE A 192 -0.73 -0.04 7.40
N SER A 193 -0.58 -1.04 6.55
CA SER A 193 -1.72 -1.69 5.91
C SER A 193 -1.59 -3.20 5.92
N ILE A 194 -2.74 -3.88 5.85
CA ILE A 194 -2.84 -5.32 5.58
C ILE A 194 -3.76 -5.50 4.39
N GLY A 195 -3.36 -6.31 3.44
CA GLY A 195 -4.10 -6.49 2.20
C GLY A 195 -3.88 -7.81 1.50
N LEU A 196 -4.57 -7.93 0.37
CA LEU A 196 -4.47 -9.04 -0.56
C LEU A 196 -4.12 -8.50 -1.94
N ALA A 197 -3.32 -9.25 -2.70
CA ALA A 197 -3.03 -8.93 -4.09
C ALA A 197 -3.06 -10.19 -4.96
N LEU A 198 -3.43 -10.01 -6.21
CA LEU A 198 -3.25 -11.01 -7.25
C LEU A 198 -1.90 -10.76 -7.93
N VAL A 199 -1.21 -11.83 -8.25
CA VAL A 199 0.10 -11.82 -8.91
C VAL A 199 -0.03 -12.51 -10.25
N PHE A 200 0.47 -11.89 -11.29
CA PHE A 200 0.47 -12.39 -12.66
C PHE A 200 1.88 -12.38 -13.22
N GLY A 201 2.24 -13.33 -14.08
CA GLY A 201 3.52 -13.31 -14.76
C GLY A 201 3.98 -14.65 -15.32
N LYS A 202 5.25 -14.69 -15.73
CA LYS A 202 5.94 -15.86 -16.28
C LYS A 202 7.28 -16.08 -15.60
#